data_8476f7bd8fe19e94e1c6a8e2099f8d99
#
_entry.id   8476f7bd8fe19e94e1c6a8e2099f8d99
#
_cell.length_a   1.000
_cell.length_b   1.000
_cell.length_c   1.000
_cell.angle_alpha   90.00
_cell.angle_beta   90.00
_cell.angle_gamma   90.00
#
_symmetry.space_group_name_H-M   'P 1'
#
loop_
_entity.id
_entity.type
_entity.pdbx_description
1 polymer ?
#
loop_
_entity_poly.entity_id
_entity_poly.type
_entity_poly.pdbx_seq_one_letter_code
_entity_poly.pdbx_strand_id
1 'polypeptide(L)'
;MTFTIACLDMAGTTVRDDSVVLNAFGSAISGRGLSPDGYEQAMKDVRATMGQSKIEVFRRILGDADTALDANAAFEHHYARAVRAGEVTPLPGAVEAMAAIRAAGLKVCLLTGFSPSTRDALLDALGWRPLIDLALSPADAGRGRPWPDLPLTALLRLGGGAVTELATVGDTRSDIESGLRAGAGLVAGVLTGGTPPAELAAAGATHVLDSVAGLPALLGA
;
A
#
# COMPACT_ATOMS: atom_id res chain seq x y z
N MET A 1 14.06 9.60 -19.10
CA MET A 1 12.73 10.05 -18.63
C MET A 1 12.96 10.80 -17.35
N THR A 2 12.27 11.92 -17.14
CA THR A 2 12.41 12.69 -15.89
C THR A 2 11.21 12.38 -15.00
N PHE A 3 11.45 11.74 -13.87
CA PHE A 3 10.40 11.52 -12.87
C PHE A 3 10.23 12.77 -12.01
N THR A 4 9.00 13.06 -11.61
CA THR A 4 8.70 14.21 -10.73
C THR A 4 7.97 13.77 -9.46
N ILE A 5 7.32 12.59 -9.48
CA ILE A 5 6.53 12.07 -8.36
C ILE A 5 6.84 10.58 -8.13
N ALA A 6 7.23 10.25 -6.90
CA ALA A 6 7.37 8.88 -6.44
C ALA A 6 6.16 8.50 -5.57
N CYS A 7 5.39 7.53 -6.01
CA CYS A 7 4.25 6.95 -5.29
C CYS A 7 4.68 5.65 -4.65
N LEU A 8 4.76 5.61 -3.33
CA LEU A 8 5.24 4.47 -2.56
C LEU A 8 4.09 3.84 -1.77
N ASP A 9 3.95 2.52 -1.81
CA ASP A 9 3.06 1.82 -0.87
C ASP A 9 3.59 1.90 0.57
N MET A 10 2.72 1.64 1.53
CA MET A 10 3.07 1.67 2.95
C MET A 10 3.44 0.27 3.46
N ALA A 11 2.46 -0.59 3.75
CA ALA A 11 2.68 -1.87 4.41
C ALA A 11 3.38 -2.90 3.50
N GLY A 12 4.57 -3.36 3.90
CA GLY A 12 5.40 -4.26 3.09
C GLY A 12 6.37 -3.53 2.16
N THR A 13 6.22 -2.23 1.95
CA THR A 13 7.09 -1.42 1.07
C THR A 13 7.92 -0.39 1.82
N THR A 14 7.27 0.50 2.60
CA THR A 14 7.94 1.49 3.44
C THR A 14 7.79 1.18 4.93
N VAL A 15 6.75 0.45 5.30
CA VAL A 15 6.39 0.08 6.66
C VAL A 15 6.47 -1.43 6.84
N ARG A 16 7.20 -1.88 7.85
CA ARG A 16 7.20 -3.26 8.33
C ARG A 16 5.94 -3.48 9.15
N ASP A 17 5.17 -4.49 8.82
CA ASP A 17 4.00 -4.85 9.60
C ASP A 17 4.01 -6.29 10.15
N ASP A 18 5.00 -7.10 9.81
CA ASP A 18 5.28 -8.44 10.34
C ASP A 18 4.00 -9.27 10.60
N SER A 19 3.11 -9.33 9.63
CA SER A 19 1.79 -10.00 9.70
C SER A 19 0.70 -9.25 10.50
N VAL A 20 0.92 -8.02 10.94
CA VAL A 20 -0.10 -7.23 11.69
C VAL A 20 -1.37 -7.09 10.86
N VAL A 21 -1.24 -6.81 9.55
CA VAL A 21 -2.39 -6.74 8.63
C VAL A 21 -3.13 -8.07 8.58
N LEU A 22 -2.43 -9.21 8.44
CA LEU A 22 -3.07 -10.54 8.39
C LEU A 22 -3.74 -10.89 9.71
N ASN A 23 -3.10 -10.58 10.83
CA ASN A 23 -3.66 -10.82 12.16
C ASN A 23 -4.91 -9.96 12.41
N ALA A 24 -4.90 -8.70 11.96
CA ALA A 24 -6.06 -7.81 12.06
C ALA A 24 -7.23 -8.33 11.20
N PHE A 25 -6.97 -8.85 9.98
CA PHE A 25 -8.00 -9.51 9.16
C PHE A 25 -8.56 -10.76 9.85
N GLY A 26 -7.69 -11.65 10.33
CA GLY A 26 -8.10 -12.87 11.02
C GLY A 26 -8.97 -12.58 12.24
N SER A 27 -8.58 -11.60 13.06
CA SER A 27 -9.36 -11.13 14.21
C SER A 27 -10.70 -10.53 13.80
N ALA A 28 -10.71 -9.75 12.71
CA ALA A 28 -11.93 -9.09 12.22
C ALA A 28 -12.98 -10.05 11.68
N ILE A 29 -12.58 -11.18 11.06
CA ILE A 29 -13.53 -12.19 10.54
C ILE A 29 -13.86 -13.30 11.53
N SER A 30 -13.09 -13.42 12.62
CA SER A 30 -13.34 -14.41 13.66
C SER A 30 -14.72 -14.19 14.31
N GLY A 31 -15.46 -15.27 14.53
CA GLY A 31 -16.78 -15.21 15.15
C GLY A 31 -17.93 -14.68 14.29
N ARG A 32 -17.70 -14.45 12.97
CA ARG A 32 -18.72 -13.96 12.02
C ARG A 32 -19.46 -15.08 11.27
N GLY A 33 -19.59 -16.25 11.88
CA GLY A 33 -20.40 -17.34 11.34
C GLY A 33 -19.75 -18.14 10.19
N LEU A 34 -18.47 -17.92 9.90
CA LEU A 34 -17.74 -18.73 8.93
C LEU A 34 -17.46 -20.12 9.51
N SER A 35 -17.65 -21.17 8.70
CA SER A 35 -17.15 -22.51 9.04
C SER A 35 -15.60 -22.49 9.05
N PRO A 36 -14.93 -23.50 9.64
CA PRO A 36 -13.48 -23.62 9.58
C PRO A 36 -12.91 -23.52 8.17
N ASP A 37 -13.50 -24.26 7.21
CA ASP A 37 -13.09 -24.21 5.81
C ASP A 37 -13.37 -22.85 5.17
N GLY A 38 -14.49 -22.20 5.52
CA GLY A 38 -14.83 -20.84 5.08
C GLY A 38 -13.84 -19.80 5.59
N TYR A 39 -13.38 -19.95 6.84
CA TYR A 39 -12.33 -19.08 7.40
C TYR A 39 -10.99 -19.26 6.66
N GLU A 40 -10.58 -20.50 6.42
CA GLU A 40 -9.35 -20.76 5.67
C GLU A 40 -9.41 -20.19 4.25
N GLN A 41 -10.56 -20.35 3.56
CA GLN A 41 -10.75 -19.78 2.24
C GLN A 41 -10.72 -18.25 2.28
N ALA A 42 -11.40 -17.62 3.24
CA ALA A 42 -11.37 -16.17 3.45
C ALA A 42 -9.94 -15.65 3.65
N MET A 43 -9.12 -16.33 4.45
CA MET A 43 -7.72 -15.95 4.66
C MET A 43 -6.83 -16.18 3.42
N LYS A 44 -7.15 -17.15 2.55
CA LYS A 44 -6.50 -17.28 1.23
C LYS A 44 -6.86 -16.09 0.34
N ASP A 45 -8.14 -15.70 0.30
CA ASP A 45 -8.63 -14.56 -0.47
C ASP A 45 -8.02 -13.23 0.03
N VAL A 46 -7.88 -13.06 1.35
CA VAL A 46 -7.16 -11.93 1.97
C VAL A 46 -5.72 -11.84 1.42
N ARG A 47 -4.98 -12.96 1.45
CA ARG A 47 -3.60 -12.98 0.93
C ARG A 47 -3.54 -12.65 -0.56
N ALA A 48 -4.44 -13.21 -1.36
CA ALA A 48 -4.51 -12.98 -2.80
C ALA A 48 -4.90 -11.52 -3.16
N THR A 49 -5.49 -10.78 -2.23
CA THR A 49 -5.96 -9.40 -2.42
C THR A 49 -5.19 -8.38 -1.59
N MET A 50 -4.00 -8.73 -1.11
CA MET A 50 -3.14 -7.78 -0.40
C MET A 50 -2.89 -6.53 -1.25
N GLY A 51 -2.72 -5.39 -0.59
CA GLY A 51 -2.61 -4.08 -1.23
C GLY A 51 -3.94 -3.43 -1.64
N GLN A 52 -5.06 -4.19 -1.72
CA GLN A 52 -6.38 -3.65 -2.06
C GLN A 52 -7.05 -2.90 -0.88
N SER A 53 -8.15 -2.18 -1.19
CA SER A 53 -9.01 -1.54 -0.19
C SER A 53 -9.59 -2.57 0.78
N LYS A 54 -9.41 -2.35 2.09
CA LYS A 54 -9.80 -3.32 3.12
C LYS A 54 -11.31 -3.59 3.12
N ILE A 55 -12.12 -2.56 2.97
CA ILE A 55 -13.59 -2.71 2.90
C ILE A 55 -14.02 -3.54 1.67
N GLU A 56 -13.34 -3.38 0.51
CA GLU A 56 -13.66 -4.17 -0.68
C GLU A 56 -13.28 -5.66 -0.50
N VAL A 57 -12.18 -5.92 0.20
CA VAL A 57 -11.81 -7.30 0.57
C VAL A 57 -12.87 -7.90 1.48
N PHE A 58 -13.32 -7.19 2.53
CA PHE A 58 -14.38 -7.67 3.42
C PHE A 58 -15.71 -7.90 2.69
N ARG A 59 -16.12 -7.00 1.78
CA ARG A 59 -17.32 -7.19 0.95
C ARG A 59 -17.26 -8.47 0.12
N ARG A 60 -16.09 -8.77 -0.43
CA ARG A 60 -15.88 -9.99 -1.23
C ARG A 60 -15.99 -11.26 -0.40
N ILE A 61 -15.35 -11.30 0.77
CA ILE A 61 -15.27 -12.53 1.58
C ILE A 61 -16.51 -12.77 2.45
N LEU A 62 -17.24 -11.74 2.84
CA LEU A 62 -18.40 -11.86 3.74
C LEU A 62 -19.74 -11.79 3.00
N GLY A 63 -19.78 -11.17 1.80
CA GLY A 63 -20.96 -11.12 0.93
C GLY A 63 -22.07 -10.17 1.40
N ASP A 64 -22.12 -9.80 2.68
CA ASP A 64 -23.10 -8.89 3.27
C ASP A 64 -22.44 -7.53 3.57
N ALA A 65 -23.12 -6.44 3.18
CA ALA A 65 -22.55 -5.09 3.26
C ALA A 65 -22.37 -4.61 4.72
N ASP A 66 -23.34 -4.88 5.58
CA ASP A 66 -23.30 -4.43 6.98
C ASP A 66 -22.25 -5.24 7.76
N THR A 67 -22.21 -6.55 7.57
CA THR A 67 -21.17 -7.42 8.14
C THR A 67 -19.78 -7.03 7.67
N ALA A 68 -19.62 -6.61 6.41
CA ALA A 68 -18.34 -6.12 5.88
C ALA A 68 -17.91 -4.80 6.52
N LEU A 69 -18.85 -3.87 6.76
CA LEU A 69 -18.58 -2.61 7.46
C LEU A 69 -18.14 -2.85 8.90
N ASP A 70 -18.84 -3.72 9.62
CA ASP A 70 -18.47 -4.10 10.99
C ASP A 70 -17.11 -4.80 11.06
N ALA A 71 -16.81 -5.68 10.08
CA ALA A 71 -15.51 -6.33 10.01
C ALA A 71 -14.40 -5.34 9.71
N ASN A 72 -14.64 -4.36 8.82
CA ASN A 72 -13.67 -3.31 8.53
C ASN A 72 -13.40 -2.44 9.76
N ALA A 73 -14.43 -2.07 10.51
CA ALA A 73 -14.27 -1.32 11.77
C ALA A 73 -13.45 -2.11 12.80
N ALA A 74 -13.71 -3.42 12.94
CA ALA A 74 -12.94 -4.30 13.81
C ALA A 74 -11.46 -4.39 13.36
N PHE A 75 -11.21 -4.54 12.05
CA PHE A 75 -9.86 -4.51 11.48
C PHE A 75 -9.12 -3.22 11.85
N GLU A 76 -9.74 -2.07 11.62
CA GLU A 76 -9.13 -0.76 11.94
C GLU A 76 -8.81 -0.64 13.43
N HIS A 77 -9.70 -1.11 14.30
CA HIS A 77 -9.45 -1.14 15.74
C HIS A 77 -8.24 -2.01 16.11
N HIS A 78 -8.15 -3.24 15.56
CA HIS A 78 -7.02 -4.14 15.80
C HIS A 78 -5.70 -3.56 15.29
N TYR A 79 -5.70 -3.04 14.06
CA TYR A 79 -4.51 -2.44 13.48
C TYR A 79 -4.05 -1.20 14.26
N ALA A 80 -4.97 -0.31 14.63
CA ALA A 80 -4.65 0.88 15.43
C ALA A 80 -4.08 0.53 16.83
N ARG A 81 -4.48 -0.60 17.42
CA ARG A 81 -3.85 -1.10 18.66
C ARG A 81 -2.41 -1.50 18.44
N ALA A 82 -2.10 -2.24 17.37
CA ALA A 82 -0.75 -2.64 17.02
C ALA A 82 0.15 -1.42 16.74
N VAL A 83 -0.36 -0.42 16.01
CA VAL A 83 0.34 0.85 15.80
C VAL A 83 0.69 1.53 17.12
N ARG A 84 -0.28 1.65 18.05
CA ARG A 84 -0.03 2.23 19.39
C ARG A 84 0.92 1.40 20.25
N ALA A 85 0.97 0.10 20.06
CA ALA A 85 1.90 -0.81 20.73
C ALA A 85 3.33 -0.76 20.16
N GLY A 86 3.56 -0.02 19.05
CA GLY A 86 4.87 0.07 18.39
C GLY A 86 5.23 -1.17 17.57
N GLU A 87 4.24 -2.00 17.22
CA GLU A 87 4.46 -3.23 16.45
C GLU A 87 4.69 -2.93 14.96
N VAL A 88 4.37 -1.70 14.51
CA VAL A 88 4.54 -1.25 13.15
C VAL A 88 5.69 -0.25 13.09
N THR A 89 6.72 -0.55 12.31
CA THR A 89 7.96 0.23 12.26
C THR A 89 8.39 0.52 10.82
N PRO A 90 9.25 1.53 10.57
CA PRO A 90 9.85 1.72 9.25
C PRO A 90 10.60 0.47 8.77
N LEU A 91 10.48 0.14 7.48
CA LEU A 91 11.42 -0.79 6.85
C LEU A 91 12.81 -0.14 6.75
N PRO A 92 13.90 -0.92 6.86
CA PRO A 92 15.26 -0.41 6.72
C PRO A 92 15.45 0.36 5.40
N GLY A 93 15.99 1.57 5.47
CA GLY A 93 16.24 2.43 4.31
C GLY A 93 15.02 3.19 3.77
N ALA A 94 13.82 3.00 4.33
CA ALA A 94 12.62 3.68 3.83
C ALA A 94 12.64 5.18 4.09
N VAL A 95 13.06 5.60 5.28
CA VAL A 95 13.18 7.01 5.66
C VAL A 95 14.24 7.70 4.80
N GLU A 96 15.40 7.06 4.66
CA GLU A 96 16.53 7.55 3.87
C GLU A 96 16.14 7.66 2.37
N ALA A 97 15.41 6.69 1.84
CA ALA A 97 14.94 6.71 0.45
C ALA A 97 13.97 7.87 0.21
N MET A 98 12.98 8.07 1.08
CA MET A 98 12.06 9.20 0.97
C MET A 98 12.80 10.54 1.06
N ALA A 99 13.77 10.66 1.96
CA ALA A 99 14.57 11.87 2.11
C ALA A 99 15.44 12.15 0.87
N ALA A 100 16.10 11.13 0.31
CA ALA A 100 16.92 11.25 -0.90
C ALA A 100 16.07 11.67 -2.12
N ILE A 101 14.91 11.03 -2.32
CA ILE A 101 13.97 11.36 -3.40
C ILE A 101 13.54 12.84 -3.31
N ARG A 102 13.19 13.31 -2.12
CA ARG A 102 12.82 14.72 -1.91
C ARG A 102 14.00 15.68 -2.10
N ALA A 103 15.19 15.30 -1.64
CA ALA A 103 16.41 16.11 -1.83
C ALA A 103 16.77 16.27 -3.31
N ALA A 104 16.43 15.28 -4.15
CA ALA A 104 16.56 15.35 -5.61
C ALA A 104 15.45 16.18 -6.29
N GLY A 105 14.52 16.74 -5.52
CA GLY A 105 13.45 17.61 -6.04
C GLY A 105 12.17 16.89 -6.47
N LEU A 106 12.09 15.56 -6.30
CA LEU A 106 10.87 14.82 -6.57
C LEU A 106 9.88 14.94 -5.39
N LYS A 107 8.59 14.79 -5.70
CA LYS A 107 7.54 14.70 -4.69
C LYS A 107 7.36 13.25 -4.22
N VAL A 108 7.18 13.06 -2.92
CA VAL A 108 6.90 11.75 -2.32
C VAL A 108 5.42 11.67 -1.93
N CYS A 109 4.72 10.69 -2.50
CA CYS A 109 3.34 10.35 -2.15
C CYS A 109 3.27 8.94 -1.57
N LEU A 110 2.68 8.78 -0.39
CA LEU A 110 2.37 7.46 0.15
C LEU A 110 0.97 7.03 -0.30
N LEU A 111 0.86 5.80 -0.79
CA LEU A 111 -0.40 5.18 -1.20
C LEU A 111 -0.70 4.00 -0.30
N THR A 112 -1.97 3.81 0.09
CA THR A 112 -2.34 2.67 0.94
C THR A 112 -3.74 2.17 0.64
N GLY A 113 -4.00 0.91 1.00
CA GLY A 113 -5.35 0.33 1.01
C GLY A 113 -6.09 0.53 2.35
N PHE A 114 -5.49 1.21 3.33
CA PHE A 114 -6.13 1.56 4.60
C PHE A 114 -7.15 2.69 4.44
N SER A 115 -8.02 2.85 5.44
CA SER A 115 -8.86 4.05 5.57
C SER A 115 -8.01 5.30 5.86
N PRO A 116 -8.55 6.51 5.63
CA PRO A 116 -7.86 7.75 6.00
C PRO A 116 -7.48 7.82 7.48
N SER A 117 -8.35 7.36 8.38
CA SER A 117 -8.07 7.35 9.83
C SER A 117 -6.89 6.45 10.21
N THR A 118 -6.82 5.25 9.63
CA THR A 118 -5.72 4.32 9.87
C THR A 118 -4.40 4.83 9.26
N ARG A 119 -4.44 5.35 8.03
CA ARG A 119 -3.29 6.01 7.39
C ARG A 119 -2.74 7.15 8.23
N ASP A 120 -3.61 8.05 8.68
CA ASP A 120 -3.19 9.24 9.42
C ASP A 120 -2.61 8.88 10.79
N ALA A 121 -3.22 7.92 11.50
CA ALA A 121 -2.69 7.40 12.75
C ALA A 121 -1.29 6.76 12.57
N LEU A 122 -1.08 6.06 11.46
CA LEU A 122 0.23 5.46 11.15
C LEU A 122 1.28 6.53 10.84
N LEU A 123 0.94 7.56 10.04
CA LEU A 123 1.82 8.68 9.73
C LEU A 123 2.24 9.45 11.00
N ASP A 124 1.29 9.66 11.92
CA ASP A 124 1.56 10.33 13.18
C ASP A 124 2.45 9.50 14.11
N ALA A 125 2.17 8.20 14.23
CA ALA A 125 2.97 7.28 15.04
C ALA A 125 4.42 7.16 14.56
N LEU A 126 4.64 7.18 13.23
CA LEU A 126 5.96 7.11 12.62
C LEU A 126 6.65 8.49 12.48
N GLY A 127 5.94 9.59 12.73
CA GLY A 127 6.48 10.94 12.56
C GLY A 127 6.77 11.30 11.09
N TRP A 128 6.04 10.72 10.13
CA TRP A 128 6.38 10.80 8.72
C TRP A 128 5.78 11.98 7.95
N ARG A 129 4.91 12.78 8.56
CA ARG A 129 4.33 13.94 7.88
C ARG A 129 5.35 14.91 7.26
N PRO A 130 6.53 15.18 7.89
CA PRO A 130 7.57 16.02 7.27
C PRO A 130 8.31 15.37 6.11
N LEU A 131 8.24 14.04 5.96
CA LEU A 131 8.97 13.28 4.94
C LEU A 131 8.23 13.14 3.62
N ILE A 132 6.97 13.53 3.56
CA ILE A 132 6.08 13.30 2.41
C ILE A 132 5.39 14.59 1.97
N ASP A 133 4.98 14.63 0.72
CA ASP A 133 4.19 15.74 0.16
C ASP A 133 2.69 15.41 0.13
N LEU A 134 2.34 14.12 0.08
CA LEU A 134 0.95 13.64 0.04
C LEU A 134 0.85 12.22 0.58
N ALA A 135 -0.32 11.86 1.13
CA ALA A 135 -0.69 10.47 1.40
C ALA A 135 -2.14 10.25 0.99
N LEU A 136 -2.42 9.13 0.32
CA LEU A 136 -3.74 8.81 -0.23
C LEU A 136 -4.23 7.43 0.21
N SER A 137 -5.52 7.40 0.55
CA SER A 137 -6.34 6.22 0.78
C SER A 137 -7.37 6.06 -0.35
N PRO A 138 -8.02 4.91 -0.53
CA PRO A 138 -9.06 4.76 -1.56
C PRO A 138 -10.17 5.82 -1.49
N ALA A 139 -10.54 6.25 -0.30
CA ALA A 139 -11.56 7.29 -0.08
C ALA A 139 -11.16 8.66 -0.65
N ASP A 140 -9.85 8.93 -0.85
CA ASP A 140 -9.36 10.18 -1.40
C ASP A 140 -9.37 10.21 -2.93
N ALA A 141 -9.47 9.04 -3.58
CA ALA A 141 -9.27 8.87 -5.01
C ALA A 141 -10.44 8.20 -5.75
N GLY A 142 -11.34 7.52 -5.01
CA GLY A 142 -12.47 6.78 -5.54
C GLY A 142 -12.29 5.27 -5.41
N ARG A 143 -11.43 4.64 -6.21
CA ARG A 143 -11.16 3.20 -6.15
C ARG A 143 -9.75 2.92 -5.62
N GLY A 144 -9.63 1.87 -4.80
CA GLY A 144 -8.34 1.34 -4.40
C GLY A 144 -7.67 0.51 -5.51
N ARG A 145 -6.43 0.10 -5.27
CA ARG A 145 -5.70 -0.85 -6.13
C ARG A 145 -6.53 -2.12 -6.37
N PRO A 146 -6.46 -2.72 -7.51
CA PRO A 146 -5.52 -2.51 -8.63
C PRO A 146 -5.94 -1.42 -9.64
N TRP A 147 -6.88 -0.55 -9.29
CA TRP A 147 -7.29 0.57 -10.14
C TRP A 147 -6.26 1.70 -10.12
N PRO A 148 -6.17 2.53 -11.19
CA PRO A 148 -5.17 3.57 -11.31
C PRO A 148 -5.48 4.85 -10.52
N ASP A 149 -6.60 4.89 -9.81
CA ASP A 149 -7.16 6.11 -9.22
C ASP A 149 -6.20 6.77 -8.24
N LEU A 150 -5.51 5.99 -7.38
CA LEU A 150 -4.55 6.52 -6.41
C LEU A 150 -3.35 7.21 -7.07
N PRO A 151 -2.56 6.57 -7.97
CA PRO A 151 -1.43 7.25 -8.61
C PRO A 151 -1.88 8.40 -9.53
N LEU A 152 -3.02 8.31 -10.21
CA LEU A 152 -3.55 9.43 -11.00
C LEU A 152 -3.99 10.61 -10.12
N THR A 153 -4.59 10.34 -8.96
CA THR A 153 -4.91 11.40 -7.98
C THR A 153 -3.65 12.05 -7.42
N ALA A 154 -2.58 11.26 -7.17
CA ALA A 154 -1.28 11.80 -6.77
C ALA A 154 -0.71 12.73 -7.85
N LEU A 155 -0.73 12.31 -9.12
CA LEU A 155 -0.30 13.12 -10.25
C LEU A 155 -1.01 14.49 -10.29
N LEU A 156 -2.34 14.46 -10.21
CA LEU A 156 -3.17 15.67 -10.29
C LEU A 156 -2.94 16.60 -9.08
N ARG A 157 -2.90 16.06 -7.86
CA ARG A 157 -2.77 16.86 -6.65
C ARG A 157 -1.36 17.43 -6.46
N LEU A 158 -0.33 16.76 -6.98
CA LEU A 158 1.06 17.21 -6.90
C LEU A 158 1.54 17.98 -8.12
N GLY A 159 0.65 18.19 -9.13
CA GLY A 159 0.92 19.03 -10.28
C GLY A 159 1.84 18.41 -11.33
N GLY A 160 1.85 17.06 -11.44
CA GLY A 160 2.57 16.38 -12.51
C GLY A 160 1.97 16.64 -13.89
N GLY A 161 2.83 16.75 -14.91
CA GLY A 161 2.45 17.09 -16.28
C GLY A 161 2.03 15.89 -17.13
N ALA A 162 2.59 14.71 -16.85
CA ALA A 162 2.33 13.50 -17.62
C ALA A 162 2.37 12.25 -16.73
N VAL A 163 1.59 11.23 -17.07
CA VAL A 163 1.58 9.95 -16.33
C VAL A 163 2.94 9.26 -16.32
N THR A 164 3.76 9.47 -17.35
CA THR A 164 5.12 8.95 -17.46
C THR A 164 6.11 9.57 -16.47
N GLU A 165 5.75 10.66 -15.81
CA GLU A 165 6.53 11.27 -14.72
C GLU A 165 6.33 10.54 -13.37
N LEU A 166 5.34 9.65 -13.28
CA LEU A 166 5.10 8.83 -12.10
C LEU A 166 6.09 7.67 -12.02
N ALA A 167 6.68 7.49 -10.84
CA ALA A 167 7.28 6.24 -10.41
C ALA A 167 6.39 5.62 -9.33
N THR A 168 5.92 4.39 -9.53
CA THR A 168 5.10 3.66 -8.55
C THR A 168 5.87 2.48 -8.00
N VAL A 169 5.81 2.27 -6.69
CA VAL A 169 6.54 1.20 -6.00
C VAL A 169 5.64 0.54 -4.96
N GLY A 170 5.63 -0.79 -4.97
CA GLY A 170 4.87 -1.59 -4.01
C GLY A 170 5.35 -3.04 -3.97
N ASP A 171 4.85 -3.81 -3.04
CA ASP A 171 5.27 -5.19 -2.80
C ASP A 171 4.26 -6.24 -3.27
N THR A 172 3.09 -5.80 -3.76
CA THR A 172 2.02 -6.70 -4.19
C THR A 172 1.74 -6.61 -5.69
N ARG A 173 1.12 -7.67 -6.23
CA ARG A 173 0.56 -7.64 -7.58
C ARG A 173 -0.39 -6.47 -7.80
N SER A 174 -1.19 -6.12 -6.79
CA SER A 174 -2.16 -5.00 -6.87
C SER A 174 -1.48 -3.65 -7.07
N ASP A 175 -0.28 -3.45 -6.51
CA ASP A 175 0.53 -2.24 -6.71
C ASP A 175 1.03 -2.14 -8.14
N ILE A 176 1.60 -3.24 -8.64
CA ILE A 176 2.13 -3.31 -10.00
C ILE A 176 1.03 -3.02 -11.02
N GLU A 177 -0.11 -3.72 -10.91
CA GLU A 177 -1.24 -3.50 -11.82
C GLU A 177 -1.78 -2.07 -11.75
N SER A 178 -1.82 -1.45 -10.56
CA SER A 178 -2.26 -0.06 -10.39
C SER A 178 -1.32 0.92 -11.09
N GLY A 179 -0.01 0.76 -10.95
CA GLY A 179 0.98 1.58 -11.62
C GLY A 179 0.93 1.46 -13.14
N LEU A 180 0.82 0.23 -13.66
CA LEU A 180 0.69 -0.04 -15.10
C LEU A 180 -0.58 0.58 -15.68
N ARG A 181 -1.72 0.39 -15.01
CA ARG A 181 -3.00 0.99 -15.45
C ARG A 181 -2.99 2.51 -15.42
N ALA A 182 -2.20 3.11 -14.54
CA ALA A 182 -2.00 4.56 -14.50
C ALA A 182 -1.11 5.06 -15.64
N GLY A 183 -0.39 4.19 -16.33
CA GLY A 183 0.59 4.58 -17.33
C GLY A 183 1.88 5.16 -16.73
N ALA A 184 2.21 4.77 -15.50
CA ALA A 184 3.43 5.22 -14.81
C ALA A 184 4.69 4.88 -15.62
N GLY A 185 5.65 5.81 -15.68
CA GLY A 185 6.90 5.63 -16.41
C GLY A 185 7.85 4.62 -15.77
N LEU A 186 7.70 4.38 -14.46
CA LEU A 186 8.39 3.34 -13.72
C LEU A 186 7.39 2.63 -12.80
N VAL A 187 7.38 1.30 -12.85
CA VAL A 187 6.57 0.45 -11.95
C VAL A 187 7.50 -0.58 -11.33
N ALA A 188 7.89 -0.38 -10.08
CA ALA A 188 8.83 -1.24 -9.38
C ALA A 188 8.13 -2.12 -8.34
N GLY A 189 8.54 -3.38 -8.26
CA GLY A 189 8.22 -4.27 -7.16
C GLY A 189 9.34 -4.29 -6.12
N VAL A 190 8.99 -4.45 -4.84
CA VAL A 190 9.96 -4.67 -3.76
C VAL A 190 9.70 -6.02 -3.08
N LEU A 191 10.76 -6.68 -2.59
CA LEU A 191 10.67 -8.02 -2.01
C LEU A 191 10.37 -8.03 -0.51
N THR A 192 10.27 -6.86 0.10
CA THR A 192 10.08 -6.71 1.55
C THR A 192 8.71 -7.13 2.07
N GLY A 193 7.68 -7.19 1.22
CA GLY A 193 6.33 -7.65 1.59
C GLY A 193 6.09 -9.16 1.38
N GLY A 194 7.11 -9.89 0.90
CA GLY A 194 7.07 -11.34 0.78
C GLY A 194 6.43 -11.88 -0.51
N THR A 195 6.01 -11.03 -1.45
CA THR A 195 5.59 -11.49 -2.80
C THR A 195 6.83 -11.98 -3.57
N PRO A 196 6.80 -13.21 -4.13
CA PRO A 196 7.92 -13.74 -4.90
C PRO A 196 8.28 -12.85 -6.11
N PRO A 197 9.58 -12.69 -6.43
CA PRO A 197 10.01 -11.85 -7.55
C PRO A 197 9.39 -12.27 -8.90
N ALA A 198 9.18 -13.56 -9.10
CA ALA A 198 8.52 -14.08 -10.31
C ALA A 198 7.07 -13.62 -10.45
N GLU A 199 6.34 -13.46 -9.34
CA GLU A 199 4.96 -12.96 -9.35
C GLU A 199 4.91 -11.46 -9.64
N LEU A 200 5.82 -10.66 -9.07
CA LEU A 200 5.93 -9.23 -9.37
C LEU A 200 6.29 -9.00 -10.85
N ALA A 201 7.25 -9.77 -11.37
CA ALA A 201 7.61 -9.72 -12.77
C ALA A 201 6.45 -10.16 -13.69
N ALA A 202 5.75 -11.24 -13.34
CA ALA A 202 4.57 -11.71 -14.09
C ALA A 202 3.39 -10.71 -14.06
N ALA A 203 3.29 -9.90 -13.00
CA ALA A 203 2.33 -8.79 -12.92
C ALA A 203 2.72 -7.61 -13.83
N GLY A 204 3.95 -7.57 -14.36
CA GLY A 204 4.45 -6.56 -15.28
C GLY A 204 5.34 -5.49 -14.63
N ALA A 205 5.92 -5.76 -13.45
CA ALA A 205 6.88 -4.85 -12.85
C ALA A 205 8.05 -4.58 -13.83
N THR A 206 8.37 -3.29 -14.05
CA THR A 206 9.50 -2.90 -14.89
C THR A 206 10.84 -3.15 -14.21
N HIS A 207 10.84 -3.14 -12.87
CA HIS A 207 11.99 -3.41 -12.01
C HIS A 207 11.53 -4.19 -10.78
N VAL A 208 12.41 -5.05 -10.27
CA VAL A 208 12.23 -5.72 -8.97
C VAL A 208 13.45 -5.39 -8.12
N LEU A 209 13.23 -4.81 -6.95
CA LEU A 209 14.25 -4.37 -6.01
C LEU A 209 14.17 -5.19 -4.73
N ASP A 210 15.28 -5.37 -4.05
CA ASP A 210 15.29 -6.01 -2.73
C ASP A 210 14.44 -5.22 -1.71
N SER A 211 14.49 -3.88 -1.79
CA SER A 211 13.72 -2.98 -0.93
C SER A 211 13.58 -1.59 -1.58
N VAL A 212 12.75 -0.74 -0.97
CA VAL A 212 12.58 0.66 -1.38
C VAL A 212 13.89 1.46 -1.30
N ALA A 213 14.87 1.02 -0.54
CA ALA A 213 16.19 1.66 -0.45
C ALA A 213 16.94 1.74 -1.80
N GLY A 214 16.63 0.84 -2.74
CA GLY A 214 17.19 0.87 -4.09
C GLY A 214 16.52 1.86 -5.04
N LEU A 215 15.37 2.43 -4.66
CA LEU A 215 14.59 3.29 -5.54
C LEU A 215 15.28 4.61 -5.92
N PRO A 216 15.95 5.35 -5.00
CA PRO A 216 16.59 6.61 -5.35
C PRO A 216 17.54 6.47 -6.54
N ALA A 217 18.34 5.42 -6.59
CA ALA A 217 19.28 5.17 -7.69
C ALA A 217 18.58 5.00 -9.05
N LEU A 218 17.38 4.38 -9.08
CA LEU A 218 16.58 4.26 -10.32
C LEU A 218 15.98 5.60 -10.76
N LEU A 219 15.72 6.49 -9.81
CA LEU A 219 15.15 7.82 -10.09
C LEU A 219 16.21 8.86 -10.43
N GLY A 220 17.51 8.53 -10.28
CA GLY A 220 18.60 9.47 -10.44
C GLY A 220 18.70 10.47 -9.28
N ALA A 221 18.27 10.02 -8.09
CA ALA A 221 18.20 10.81 -6.85
C ALA A 221 19.31 10.42 -5.87
#